data_133966ddf424ff02929ad2af0e0a4066
#
_entry.id   133966ddf424ff02929ad2af0e0a4066
#
_cell.length_a   1.000
_cell.length_b   1.000
_cell.length_c   1.000
_cell.angle_alpha   90.00
_cell.angle_beta   90.00
_cell.angle_gamma   90.00
#
_symmetry.space_group_name_H-M   'P 1'
#
loop_
_entity.id
_entity.type
_entity.pdbx_description
1 polymer ?
#
loop_
_entity_poly.entity_id
_entity_poly.type
_entity_poly.pdbx_seq_one_letter_code
_entity_poly.pdbx_strand_id
1 'polypeptide(L)'
;MSYSKHFIVERALEEFSGEKNLVAFLAFLAKKSGLDLDSEVSFLVENVNLVNFPRDLLKTLLGSAELAEKKLSVFKKVSEDLLVNYLTDTNYLLREGYSCIQSEGINDLVCKIFDFKEKDNVVDLGSGFGSFISYASKNYKGIFLNGIELNREIFIFSNILLELDEATGNLINDDIFTFEPAEKYNCIFSLPPFRARVNLGTYETQMESRLGAKVKDLEIAVILRALDMMSDDGKAIFCLPQGMMFSGGHERLLRKYLIENKYVEAVIEMPSGTFYPYTMINTVLLVVNKKANSKIHFVNATSIFSKTRRGSNGLFLEDAKKIHGEYLLSEEEQSVFSKYVPYQEVVENDYLFTSNKYFLEEKIKIAGVKEYKKLGELAKITRGVQYKSDELDQKETALPSGNFYLSVKNIKDNEIDDELFYLDCIEEKYSNLILQENDILLGMVISDTAKIVLVKDLEDKKIIPASNLYIIRADKDAINPVFLKVLLESKNALEVFQGFSANAKALPSIKADFLNNLQIPIIPAEEQLRIAEKYEKMEAEKKRLKAEMNKLLAEKDNLISDFEAQNYISSVKTH
;
A
#
# COMPACT_ATOMS: atom_id res chain seq x y z
N MET A 1 -6.35 4.82 30.71
CA MET A 1 -6.27 3.65 31.61
C MET A 1 -5.25 2.58 31.15
N SER A 2 -4.71 2.58 29.92
CA SER A 2 -3.75 1.56 29.44
C SER A 2 -2.33 1.71 30.01
N TYR A 3 -1.84 2.94 30.23
CA TYR A 3 -0.45 3.18 30.70
C TYR A 3 -0.12 2.59 32.09
N SER A 4 -1.08 2.56 33.03
CA SER A 4 -0.82 2.03 34.37
C SER A 4 -0.72 0.51 34.41
N LYS A 5 -1.39 -0.20 33.50
CA LYS A 5 -1.37 -1.66 33.43
C LYS A 5 -0.07 -2.18 32.80
N HIS A 6 0.41 -1.52 31.72
CA HIS A 6 1.72 -1.82 31.11
C HIS A 6 2.87 -1.66 32.09
N PHE A 7 2.86 -0.60 32.88
CA PHE A 7 3.90 -0.33 33.86
C PHE A 7 4.01 -1.41 34.95
N ILE A 8 2.88 -1.99 35.38
CA ILE A 8 2.88 -3.08 36.37
C ILE A 8 3.52 -4.34 35.80
N VAL A 9 3.23 -4.67 34.53
CA VAL A 9 3.81 -5.84 33.85
C VAL A 9 5.29 -5.61 33.53
N GLU A 10 5.69 -4.43 33.05
CA GLU A 10 7.10 -4.09 32.83
C GLU A 10 7.91 -4.24 34.11
N ARG A 11 7.42 -3.73 35.22
CA ARG A 11 8.13 -3.84 36.51
C ARG A 11 8.22 -5.30 37.01
N ALA A 12 7.20 -6.11 36.77
CA ALA A 12 7.26 -7.55 37.07
C ALA A 12 8.26 -8.26 36.17
N LEU A 13 8.35 -7.91 34.88
CA LEU A 13 9.31 -8.49 33.92
C LEU A 13 10.75 -8.03 34.13
N GLU A 14 10.99 -6.82 34.64
CA GLU A 14 12.35 -6.34 35.00
C GLU A 14 13.04 -7.23 36.02
N GLU A 15 12.28 -7.85 36.94
CA GLU A 15 12.83 -8.81 37.92
C GLU A 15 13.22 -10.15 37.30
N PHE A 16 12.78 -10.43 36.06
CA PHE A 16 13.08 -11.63 35.27
C PHE A 16 13.97 -11.34 34.06
N SER A 17 14.83 -10.35 34.13
CA SER A 17 15.73 -9.98 33.04
C SER A 17 16.46 -11.20 32.47
N GLY A 18 16.20 -11.54 31.20
CA GLY A 18 16.78 -12.67 30.50
C GLY A 18 15.91 -13.94 30.42
N GLU A 19 14.75 -14.00 31.10
CA GLU A 19 13.91 -15.21 31.16
C GLU A 19 12.47 -14.99 30.63
N LYS A 20 12.29 -14.15 29.63
CA LYS A 20 10.97 -13.79 29.07
C LYS A 20 10.17 -14.99 28.59
N ASN A 21 10.85 -15.97 27.98
CA ASN A 21 10.22 -17.21 27.51
C ASN A 21 9.69 -18.06 28.67
N LEU A 22 10.36 -18.05 29.81
CA LEU A 22 9.90 -18.74 31.01
C LEU A 22 8.62 -18.09 31.56
N VAL A 23 8.56 -16.76 31.57
CA VAL A 23 7.38 -16.02 32.02
C VAL A 23 6.17 -16.31 31.14
N ALA A 24 6.35 -16.27 29.81
CA ALA A 24 5.31 -16.62 28.85
C ALA A 24 4.82 -18.07 29.02
N PHE A 25 5.76 -18.99 29.27
CA PHE A 25 5.45 -20.40 29.50
C PHE A 25 4.65 -20.62 30.80
N LEU A 26 5.00 -19.93 31.88
CA LEU A 26 4.27 -20.02 33.14
C LEU A 26 2.86 -19.45 33.02
N ALA A 27 2.69 -18.31 32.32
CA ALA A 27 1.37 -17.76 32.03
C ALA A 27 0.52 -18.71 31.18
N PHE A 28 1.13 -19.37 30.20
CA PHE A 28 0.49 -20.41 29.40
C PHE A 28 0.04 -21.60 30.26
N LEU A 29 0.90 -22.14 31.13
CA LEU A 29 0.56 -23.27 31.99
C LEU A 29 -0.60 -22.95 32.92
N ALA A 30 -0.60 -21.76 33.54
CA ALA A 30 -1.66 -21.31 34.41
C ALA A 30 -3.00 -21.23 33.66
N LYS A 31 -3.00 -20.65 32.46
CA LYS A 31 -4.20 -20.54 31.61
C LYS A 31 -4.76 -21.91 31.20
N LYS A 32 -3.89 -22.82 30.73
CA LYS A 32 -4.30 -24.18 30.29
C LYS A 32 -4.81 -25.05 31.42
N SER A 33 -4.22 -24.94 32.61
CA SER A 33 -4.59 -25.76 33.76
C SER A 33 -5.85 -25.28 34.50
N GLY A 34 -6.23 -24.01 34.28
CA GLY A 34 -7.27 -23.34 35.07
C GLY A 34 -6.88 -23.20 36.55
N LEU A 35 -5.59 -23.38 36.88
CA LEU A 35 -5.02 -23.27 38.22
C LEU A 35 -4.45 -21.87 38.44
N ASP A 36 -4.46 -21.45 39.69
CA ASP A 36 -3.80 -20.19 40.09
C ASP A 36 -2.27 -20.34 39.90
N LEU A 37 -1.60 -19.24 39.54
CA LEU A 37 -0.12 -19.13 39.45
C LEU A 37 0.60 -19.49 40.76
N ASP A 38 -0.14 -19.64 41.86
CA ASP A 38 0.36 -20.12 43.16
C ASP A 38 0.64 -21.64 43.21
N SER A 39 0.18 -22.40 42.21
CA SER A 39 0.44 -23.84 42.15
C SER A 39 1.89 -24.13 41.81
N GLU A 40 2.45 -25.20 42.36
CA GLU A 40 3.82 -25.61 42.03
C GLU A 40 3.94 -25.88 40.53
N VAL A 41 5.01 -25.40 39.90
CA VAL A 41 5.26 -25.55 38.46
C VAL A 41 5.27 -27.01 38.02
N SER A 42 5.81 -27.89 38.84
CA SER A 42 5.77 -29.36 38.62
C SER A 42 4.33 -29.87 38.49
N PHE A 43 3.44 -29.43 39.35
CA PHE A 43 2.02 -29.83 39.34
C PHE A 43 1.31 -29.25 38.11
N LEU A 44 1.61 -28.02 37.71
CA LEU A 44 1.06 -27.39 36.51
C LEU A 44 1.44 -28.19 35.25
N VAL A 45 2.70 -28.61 35.15
CA VAL A 45 3.19 -29.38 33.99
C VAL A 45 2.61 -30.79 33.93
N GLU A 46 2.43 -31.47 35.06
CA GLU A 46 1.85 -32.82 35.11
C GLU A 46 0.35 -32.85 34.73
N ASN A 47 -0.36 -31.76 34.99
CA ASN A 47 -1.82 -31.69 34.78
C ASN A 47 -2.23 -31.02 33.46
N VAL A 48 -1.29 -30.48 32.67
CA VAL A 48 -1.57 -29.88 31.38
C VAL A 48 -1.29 -30.86 30.25
N ASN A 49 -2.29 -31.09 29.41
CA ASN A 49 -2.12 -31.91 28.21
C ASN A 49 -1.49 -31.09 27.09
N LEU A 50 -0.15 -31.17 26.96
CA LEU A 50 0.65 -30.47 25.97
C LEU A 50 0.77 -31.32 24.70
N VAL A 51 -0.23 -31.27 23.82
CA VAL A 51 -0.29 -32.13 22.64
C VAL A 51 0.76 -31.79 21.59
N ASN A 52 1.14 -30.50 21.47
CA ASN A 52 2.03 -30.02 20.41
C ASN A 52 3.36 -29.44 20.93
N PHE A 53 3.63 -29.49 22.23
CA PHE A 53 4.82 -28.87 22.78
C PHE A 53 6.03 -29.83 22.72
N PRO A 54 7.17 -29.44 22.10
CA PRO A 54 8.33 -30.31 21.98
C PRO A 54 8.88 -30.75 23.35
N ARG A 55 9.03 -32.06 23.57
CA ARG A 55 9.48 -32.62 24.88
C ARG A 55 10.83 -32.12 25.36
N ASP A 56 11.77 -31.87 24.43
CA ASP A 56 13.09 -31.35 24.76
C ASP A 56 13.05 -29.88 25.17
N LEU A 57 12.15 -29.12 24.58
CA LEU A 57 11.87 -27.74 24.95
C LEU A 57 11.25 -27.68 26.35
N LEU A 58 10.30 -28.54 26.62
CA LEU A 58 9.68 -28.68 27.93
C LEU A 58 10.75 -28.95 29.02
N LYS A 59 11.68 -29.88 28.79
CA LYS A 59 12.79 -30.16 29.72
C LYS A 59 13.70 -28.94 29.94
N THR A 60 13.99 -28.19 28.90
CA THR A 60 14.80 -26.98 28.99
C THR A 60 14.12 -25.89 29.84
N LEU A 61 12.83 -25.70 29.65
CA LEU A 61 12.02 -24.73 30.41
C LEU A 61 11.83 -25.16 31.87
N LEU A 62 11.69 -26.46 32.15
CA LEU A 62 11.58 -27.00 33.50
C LEU A 62 12.90 -26.88 34.27
N GLY A 63 14.07 -27.02 33.61
CA GLY A 63 15.34 -26.76 34.25
C GLY A 63 15.49 -25.32 34.80
N SER A 64 14.84 -24.36 34.17
CA SER A 64 14.78 -22.96 34.61
C SER A 64 13.63 -22.67 35.60
N ALA A 65 12.62 -23.55 35.68
CA ALA A 65 11.42 -23.37 36.50
C ALA A 65 11.71 -23.36 38.02
N GLU A 66 12.71 -24.11 38.47
CA GLU A 66 13.16 -24.14 39.88
C GLU A 66 13.61 -22.73 40.38
N LEU A 67 14.15 -21.93 39.48
CA LEU A 67 14.54 -20.53 39.74
C LEU A 67 13.29 -19.62 39.79
N ALA A 68 12.28 -19.93 38.99
CA ALA A 68 11.03 -19.15 38.87
C ALA A 68 10.13 -19.31 40.08
N GLU A 69 10.08 -20.47 40.74
CA GLU A 69 9.30 -20.70 41.97
C GLU A 69 9.64 -19.68 43.07
N LYS A 70 10.92 -19.32 43.19
CA LYS A 70 11.39 -18.31 44.15
C LYS A 70 10.90 -16.89 43.82
N LYS A 71 10.52 -16.63 42.60
CA LYS A 71 10.13 -15.30 42.09
C LYS A 71 8.64 -15.18 41.79
N LEU A 72 7.86 -16.26 41.82
CA LEU A 72 6.41 -16.31 41.55
C LEU A 72 5.60 -15.36 42.41
N SER A 73 6.06 -15.01 43.62
CA SER A 73 5.36 -14.06 44.48
C SER A 73 5.17 -12.66 43.86
N VAL A 74 5.97 -12.31 42.86
CA VAL A 74 5.86 -11.03 42.15
C VAL A 74 4.69 -11.04 41.15
N PHE A 75 4.39 -12.20 40.56
CA PHE A 75 3.29 -12.35 39.60
C PHE A 75 1.91 -12.40 40.21
N LYS A 76 1.79 -12.62 41.53
CA LYS A 76 0.50 -12.59 42.24
C LYS A 76 -0.34 -11.32 42.02
N LYS A 77 0.29 -10.25 41.53
CA LYS A 77 -0.35 -8.95 41.28
C LYS A 77 -0.72 -8.73 39.82
N VAL A 78 -0.36 -9.64 38.92
CA VAL A 78 -0.58 -9.50 37.47
C VAL A 78 -1.52 -10.60 37.03
N SER A 79 -2.70 -10.23 36.50
CA SER A 79 -3.62 -11.22 35.97
C SER A 79 -3.00 -11.90 34.73
N GLU A 80 -3.25 -13.17 34.57
CA GLU A 80 -2.81 -14.00 33.45
C GLU A 80 -3.17 -13.42 32.09
N ASP A 81 -4.43 -12.98 31.92
CA ASP A 81 -4.88 -12.32 30.68
C ASP A 81 -4.09 -11.03 30.38
N LEU A 82 -3.68 -10.30 31.42
CA LEU A 82 -2.90 -9.08 31.26
C LEU A 82 -1.47 -9.41 30.77
N LEU A 83 -0.86 -10.47 31.29
CA LEU A 83 0.48 -10.92 30.89
C LEU A 83 0.48 -11.45 29.44
N VAL A 84 -0.48 -12.27 29.09
CA VAL A 84 -0.63 -12.78 27.70
C VAL A 84 -0.85 -11.65 26.73
N ASN A 85 -1.75 -10.72 27.03
CA ASN A 85 -1.98 -9.54 26.17
C ASN A 85 -0.73 -8.66 26.04
N TYR A 86 0.06 -8.51 27.09
CA TYR A 86 1.32 -7.77 27.05
C TYR A 86 2.37 -8.46 26.17
N LEU A 87 2.56 -9.77 26.32
CA LEU A 87 3.53 -10.54 25.54
C LEU A 87 3.16 -10.63 24.05
N THR A 88 1.87 -10.56 23.74
CA THR A 88 1.35 -10.51 22.35
C THR A 88 1.18 -9.09 21.82
N ASP A 89 1.41 -8.06 22.66
CA ASP A 89 1.31 -6.66 22.22
C ASP A 89 2.38 -6.34 21.17
N THR A 90 1.92 -5.88 20.03
CA THR A 90 2.76 -5.50 18.89
C THR A 90 3.83 -4.47 19.26
N ASN A 91 3.53 -3.53 20.16
CA ASN A 91 4.49 -2.53 20.61
C ASN A 91 5.59 -3.11 21.49
N TYR A 92 5.29 -4.14 22.28
CA TYR A 92 6.28 -4.87 23.05
C TYR A 92 7.26 -5.58 22.12
N LEU A 93 6.75 -6.33 21.14
CA LEU A 93 7.56 -7.09 20.18
C LEU A 93 8.47 -6.16 19.34
N LEU A 94 7.99 -4.97 18.99
CA LEU A 94 8.79 -3.95 18.32
C LEU A 94 9.95 -3.41 19.16
N ARG A 95 9.70 -3.14 20.45
CA ARG A 95 10.74 -2.65 21.37
C ARG A 95 11.85 -3.66 21.58
N GLU A 96 11.51 -4.93 21.61
CA GLU A 96 12.46 -6.02 21.77
C GLU A 96 13.23 -6.37 20.48
N GLY A 97 12.97 -5.65 19.36
CA GLY A 97 13.66 -5.85 18.08
C GLY A 97 13.24 -7.10 17.32
N TYR A 98 12.10 -7.69 17.68
CA TYR A 98 11.55 -8.84 16.97
C TYR A 98 10.97 -8.43 15.61
N SER A 99 10.99 -9.40 14.69
CA SER A 99 10.46 -9.24 13.35
C SER A 99 8.94 -9.03 13.34
N CYS A 100 8.45 -8.58 12.23
CA CYS A 100 7.05 -8.30 11.93
C CYS A 100 6.12 -9.50 12.19
N ILE A 101 4.97 -9.24 12.83
CA ILE A 101 3.84 -10.17 12.88
C ILE A 101 2.87 -9.79 11.75
N GLN A 102 2.46 -10.76 10.93
CA GLN A 102 1.50 -10.54 9.88
C GLN A 102 0.11 -10.24 10.47
N SER A 103 -0.60 -9.28 9.84
CA SER A 103 -1.99 -9.03 10.18
C SER A 103 -2.90 -10.19 9.71
N GLU A 104 -4.05 -10.32 10.34
CA GLU A 104 -5.05 -11.34 9.97
C GLU A 104 -5.43 -11.25 8.49
N GLY A 105 -5.55 -10.03 7.93
CA GLY A 105 -5.86 -9.85 6.52
C GLY A 105 -4.79 -10.38 5.57
N ILE A 106 -3.49 -10.31 5.92
CA ILE A 106 -2.41 -10.91 5.12
C ILE A 106 -2.52 -12.43 5.17
N ASN A 107 -2.70 -13.01 6.35
CA ASN A 107 -2.83 -14.46 6.50
C ASN A 107 -4.05 -14.99 5.76
N ASP A 108 -5.19 -14.28 5.82
CA ASP A 108 -6.41 -14.62 5.08
C ASP A 108 -6.19 -14.60 3.56
N LEU A 109 -5.55 -13.53 3.06
CA LEU A 109 -5.26 -13.39 1.63
C LEU A 109 -4.35 -14.51 1.13
N VAL A 110 -3.26 -14.78 1.84
CA VAL A 110 -2.30 -15.83 1.48
C VAL A 110 -2.96 -17.20 1.48
N CYS A 111 -3.74 -17.54 2.52
CA CYS A 111 -4.47 -18.81 2.59
C CYS A 111 -5.47 -18.96 1.44
N LYS A 112 -6.19 -17.90 1.08
CA LYS A 112 -7.14 -17.90 -0.03
C LYS A 112 -6.46 -18.04 -1.40
N ILE A 113 -5.28 -17.44 -1.60
CA ILE A 113 -4.50 -17.61 -2.84
C ILE A 113 -3.96 -19.04 -2.96
N PHE A 114 -3.60 -19.70 -1.85
CA PHE A 114 -3.21 -21.11 -1.88
C PHE A 114 -4.34 -22.02 -2.35
N ASP A 115 -5.57 -21.74 -1.95
CA ASP A 115 -6.75 -22.59 -2.24
C ASP A 115 -6.47 -24.04 -1.83
N PHE A 116 -6.16 -24.24 -0.53
CA PHE A 116 -5.72 -25.51 0.04
C PHE A 116 -6.58 -26.69 -0.33
N LYS A 117 -5.94 -27.81 -0.61
CA LYS A 117 -6.58 -29.11 -0.81
C LYS A 117 -6.36 -29.99 0.42
N GLU A 118 -7.21 -30.99 0.56
CA GLU A 118 -7.06 -31.98 1.63
C GLU A 118 -5.70 -32.68 1.54
N LYS A 119 -5.01 -32.78 2.66
CA LYS A 119 -3.65 -33.33 2.82
C LYS A 119 -2.51 -32.51 2.21
N ASP A 120 -2.76 -31.27 1.82
CA ASP A 120 -1.65 -30.40 1.42
C ASP A 120 -0.62 -30.32 2.54
N ASN A 121 0.64 -30.48 2.15
CA ASN A 121 1.81 -30.25 3.02
C ASN A 121 2.24 -28.79 2.87
N VAL A 122 2.04 -28.01 3.93
CA VAL A 122 2.21 -26.56 3.97
C VAL A 122 3.41 -26.21 4.84
N VAL A 123 4.23 -25.26 4.41
CA VAL A 123 5.34 -24.75 5.24
C VAL A 123 5.44 -23.24 5.20
N ASP A 124 5.75 -22.65 6.35
CA ASP A 124 6.17 -21.25 6.50
C ASP A 124 7.68 -21.20 6.73
N LEU A 125 8.42 -20.64 5.74
CA LEU A 125 9.88 -20.52 5.81
C LEU A 125 10.27 -19.21 6.51
N GLY A 126 10.84 -19.32 7.70
CA GLY A 126 11.05 -18.21 8.63
C GLY A 126 9.75 -17.86 9.33
N SER A 127 9.14 -18.86 10.02
CA SER A 127 7.77 -18.78 10.53
C SER A 127 7.58 -17.73 11.64
N GLY A 128 8.67 -17.18 12.18
CA GLY A 128 8.63 -16.15 13.20
C GLY A 128 7.73 -16.57 14.37
N PHE A 129 6.79 -15.74 14.75
CA PHE A 129 5.84 -16.00 15.83
C PHE A 129 4.71 -16.98 15.49
N GLY A 130 4.72 -17.58 14.29
CA GLY A 130 3.74 -18.57 13.88
C GLY A 130 2.35 -18.02 13.53
N SER A 131 2.22 -16.73 13.24
CA SER A 131 0.91 -16.09 12.99
C SER A 131 0.20 -16.66 11.76
N PHE A 132 0.93 -17.01 10.70
CA PHE A 132 0.37 -17.69 9.53
C PHE A 132 -0.12 -19.11 9.90
N ILE A 133 0.71 -19.88 10.62
CA ILE A 133 0.38 -21.23 11.07
C ILE A 133 -0.88 -21.21 11.96
N SER A 134 -0.92 -20.29 12.94
CA SER A 134 -2.09 -20.13 13.82
C SER A 134 -3.36 -19.82 13.02
N TYR A 135 -3.30 -18.86 12.09
CA TYR A 135 -4.44 -18.50 11.25
C TYR A 135 -4.90 -19.67 10.38
N ALA A 136 -3.99 -20.33 9.68
CA ALA A 136 -4.30 -21.44 8.79
C ALA A 136 -4.91 -22.61 9.56
N SER A 137 -4.36 -22.97 10.73
CA SER A 137 -4.84 -24.05 11.59
C SER A 137 -6.28 -23.85 12.06
N LYS A 138 -6.66 -22.60 12.40
CA LYS A 138 -8.01 -22.26 12.87
C LYS A 138 -9.05 -22.31 11.75
N ASN A 139 -8.67 -21.89 10.55
CA ASN A 139 -9.61 -21.67 9.46
C ASN A 139 -9.64 -22.80 8.42
N TYR A 140 -8.61 -23.64 8.34
CA TYR A 140 -8.51 -24.72 7.37
C TYR A 140 -8.21 -26.05 8.04
N LYS A 141 -8.95 -27.11 7.65
CA LYS A 141 -8.82 -28.45 8.21
C LYS A 141 -8.29 -29.42 7.16
N GLY A 142 -7.65 -30.50 7.61
CA GLY A 142 -7.17 -31.55 6.72
C GLY A 142 -5.86 -31.25 6.00
N ILE A 143 -5.14 -30.18 6.36
CA ILE A 143 -3.81 -29.83 5.87
C ILE A 143 -2.74 -30.10 6.93
N PHE A 144 -1.49 -30.33 6.49
CA PHE A 144 -0.33 -30.50 7.36
C PHE A 144 0.47 -29.20 7.42
N LEU A 145 0.46 -28.54 8.57
CA LEU A 145 1.11 -27.23 8.75
C LEU A 145 2.49 -27.40 9.41
N ASN A 146 3.50 -26.85 8.77
CA ASN A 146 4.87 -26.82 9.28
C ASN A 146 5.38 -25.37 9.29
N GLY A 147 6.27 -25.05 10.24
CA GLY A 147 6.99 -23.78 10.29
C GLY A 147 8.47 -24.04 10.61
N ILE A 148 9.37 -23.37 9.91
CA ILE A 148 10.81 -23.46 10.17
C ILE A 148 11.28 -22.10 10.66
N GLU A 149 11.89 -22.07 11.85
CA GLU A 149 12.42 -20.85 12.47
C GLU A 149 13.85 -21.07 12.96
N LEU A 150 14.76 -20.22 12.50
CA LEU A 150 16.18 -20.27 12.84
C LEU A 150 16.44 -19.82 14.28
N ASN A 151 15.79 -18.73 14.69
CA ASN A 151 16.00 -18.15 16.00
C ASN A 151 15.32 -18.99 17.08
N ARG A 152 16.14 -19.59 17.96
CA ARG A 152 15.64 -20.49 19.01
C ARG A 152 14.68 -19.80 19.99
N GLU A 153 14.90 -18.52 20.33
CA GLU A 153 14.03 -17.81 21.27
C GLU A 153 12.67 -17.55 20.64
N ILE A 154 12.64 -17.11 19.38
CA ILE A 154 11.39 -16.91 18.62
C ILE A 154 10.67 -18.24 18.46
N PHE A 155 11.38 -19.33 18.14
CA PHE A 155 10.81 -20.67 18.05
C PHE A 155 10.14 -21.12 19.35
N ILE A 156 10.76 -20.89 20.52
CA ILE A 156 10.17 -21.20 21.82
C ILE A 156 8.90 -20.39 22.02
N PHE A 157 8.97 -19.10 21.76
CA PHE A 157 7.85 -18.18 21.95
C PHE A 157 6.69 -18.51 21.01
N SER A 158 6.97 -18.86 19.77
CA SER A 158 5.92 -19.24 18.79
C SER A 158 5.19 -20.53 19.18
N ASN A 159 5.89 -21.52 19.75
CA ASN A 159 5.23 -22.72 20.30
C ASN A 159 4.26 -22.36 21.43
N ILE A 160 4.64 -21.45 22.33
CA ILE A 160 3.77 -20.98 23.42
C ILE A 160 2.53 -20.26 22.83
N LEU A 161 2.74 -19.41 21.84
CA LEU A 161 1.63 -18.68 21.20
C LEU A 161 0.65 -19.62 20.46
N LEU A 162 1.16 -20.62 19.73
CA LEU A 162 0.31 -21.61 19.06
C LEU A 162 -0.55 -22.38 20.06
N GLU A 163 0.03 -22.78 21.19
CA GLU A 163 -0.71 -23.48 22.24
C GLU A 163 -1.78 -22.58 22.89
N LEU A 164 -1.45 -21.31 23.20
CA LEU A 164 -2.41 -20.33 23.72
C LEU A 164 -3.54 -20.07 22.75
N ASP A 165 -3.25 -20.08 21.46
CA ASP A 165 -4.20 -19.90 20.37
C ASP A 165 -5.00 -21.16 20.05
N GLU A 166 -4.73 -22.28 20.71
CA GLU A 166 -5.28 -23.61 20.40
C GLU A 166 -5.06 -24.03 18.94
N ALA A 167 -3.97 -23.53 18.36
CA ALA A 167 -3.60 -23.80 16.99
C ALA A 167 -2.75 -25.07 16.89
N THR A 168 -2.89 -25.80 15.79
CA THR A 168 -2.12 -27.00 15.49
C THR A 168 -1.11 -26.70 14.38
N GLY A 169 0.14 -27.14 14.59
CA GLY A 169 1.20 -26.98 13.60
C GLY A 169 2.50 -27.55 14.14
N ASN A 170 3.36 -28.02 13.26
CA ASN A 170 4.67 -28.55 13.59
C ASN A 170 5.73 -27.45 13.36
N LEU A 171 6.24 -26.88 14.44
CA LEU A 171 7.36 -25.93 14.35
C LEU A 171 8.69 -26.66 14.47
N ILE A 172 9.67 -26.25 13.67
CA ILE A 172 11.00 -26.83 13.56
C ILE A 172 12.02 -25.72 13.79
N ASN A 173 12.95 -25.92 14.75
CA ASN A 173 14.04 -24.98 14.96
C ASN A 173 15.24 -25.43 14.11
N ASP A 174 15.36 -24.88 12.93
CA ASP A 174 16.45 -25.23 11.99
C ASP A 174 16.73 -24.08 11.01
N ASP A 175 17.84 -24.18 10.28
CA ASP A 175 18.17 -23.30 9.16
C ASP A 175 17.55 -23.82 7.87
N ILE A 176 16.71 -23.02 7.22
CA ILE A 176 16.05 -23.38 5.97
C ILE A 176 17.01 -23.77 4.85
N PHE A 177 18.27 -23.30 4.87
CA PHE A 177 19.27 -23.60 3.85
C PHE A 177 19.96 -24.95 4.03
N THR A 178 19.90 -25.51 5.23
CA THR A 178 20.45 -26.84 5.55
C THR A 178 19.39 -27.88 5.85
N PHE A 179 18.18 -27.45 6.18
CA PHE A 179 17.06 -28.35 6.47
C PHE A 179 16.61 -29.12 5.22
N GLU A 180 16.59 -30.44 5.29
CA GLU A 180 16.11 -31.31 4.20
C GLU A 180 14.75 -31.90 4.60
N PRO A 181 13.65 -31.50 3.90
CA PRO A 181 12.32 -32.05 4.19
C PRO A 181 12.23 -33.51 3.74
N ALA A 182 11.54 -34.34 4.54
CA ALA A 182 11.25 -35.71 4.18
C ALA A 182 10.39 -35.84 2.91
N GLU A 183 9.46 -34.91 2.74
CA GLU A 183 8.58 -34.79 1.57
C GLU A 183 8.52 -33.33 1.11
N LYS A 184 8.30 -33.14 -0.22
CA LYS A 184 8.14 -31.80 -0.77
C LYS A 184 6.85 -31.16 -0.31
N TYR A 185 6.82 -29.81 -0.30
CA TYR A 185 5.68 -29.04 0.12
C TYR A 185 4.79 -28.64 -1.07
N ASN A 186 3.47 -28.76 -0.87
CA ASN A 186 2.48 -28.27 -1.86
C ASN A 186 2.30 -26.76 -1.76
N CYS A 187 2.37 -26.21 -0.55
CA CYS A 187 2.20 -24.79 -0.29
C CYS A 187 3.36 -24.26 0.56
N ILE A 188 4.05 -23.24 0.06
CA ILE A 188 5.18 -22.60 0.75
C ILE A 188 4.88 -21.12 0.91
N PHE A 189 4.85 -20.64 2.14
CA PHE A 189 4.80 -19.23 2.45
C PHE A 189 6.14 -18.75 2.99
N SER A 190 6.50 -17.50 2.73
CA SER A 190 7.59 -16.83 3.43
C SER A 190 7.44 -15.31 3.43
N LEU A 191 7.75 -14.72 4.57
CA LEU A 191 7.96 -13.29 4.76
C LEU A 191 9.40 -13.10 5.29
N PRO A 192 10.42 -13.13 4.43
CA PRO A 192 11.80 -13.01 4.86
C PRO A 192 12.09 -11.60 5.38
N PRO A 193 13.04 -11.43 6.33
CA PRO A 193 13.52 -10.12 6.75
C PRO A 193 14.02 -9.30 5.55
N PHE A 194 13.51 -8.07 5.39
CA PHE A 194 13.80 -7.26 4.22
C PHE A 194 15.24 -6.74 4.19
N ARG A 195 15.89 -6.88 3.02
CA ARG A 195 17.26 -6.43 2.74
C ARG A 195 18.32 -7.05 3.65
N ALA A 196 18.04 -8.21 4.20
CA ALA A 196 19.03 -8.94 4.97
C ALA A 196 20.08 -9.59 4.04
N ARG A 197 21.32 -9.60 4.49
CA ARG A 197 22.43 -10.31 3.86
C ARG A 197 22.94 -11.36 4.82
N VAL A 198 23.09 -12.56 4.31
CA VAL A 198 23.49 -13.72 5.10
C VAL A 198 24.65 -14.45 4.45
N ASN A 199 25.39 -15.17 5.26
CA ASN A 199 26.37 -16.14 4.76
C ASN A 199 25.63 -17.47 4.55
N LEU A 200 25.51 -17.89 3.32
CA LEU A 200 24.72 -19.05 2.91
C LEU A 200 25.56 -20.34 2.78
N GLY A 201 26.86 -20.27 3.12
CA GLY A 201 27.73 -21.42 3.06
C GLY A 201 27.76 -22.09 1.68
N THR A 202 27.50 -23.39 1.65
CA THR A 202 27.49 -24.18 0.40
C THR A 202 26.35 -23.81 -0.54
N TYR A 203 25.26 -23.22 -0.03
CA TYR A 203 24.11 -22.81 -0.84
C TYR A 203 24.46 -21.65 -1.79
N GLU A 204 25.47 -20.80 -1.47
CA GLU A 204 25.97 -19.76 -2.38
C GLU A 204 26.39 -20.32 -3.73
N THR A 205 27.04 -21.50 -3.77
CA THR A 205 27.46 -22.14 -5.02
C THR A 205 26.28 -22.59 -5.87
N GLN A 206 25.21 -23.07 -5.24
CA GLN A 206 23.99 -23.45 -5.95
C GLN A 206 23.29 -22.22 -6.55
N MET A 207 23.24 -21.12 -5.81
CA MET A 207 22.68 -19.86 -6.31
C MET A 207 23.51 -19.30 -7.47
N GLU A 208 24.86 -19.29 -7.34
CA GLU A 208 25.77 -18.85 -8.39
C GLU A 208 25.57 -19.66 -9.69
N SER A 209 25.38 -20.97 -9.58
CA SER A 209 25.12 -21.82 -10.76
C SER A 209 23.80 -21.49 -11.48
N ARG A 210 22.79 -21.02 -10.74
CA ARG A 210 21.47 -20.66 -11.30
C ARG A 210 21.41 -19.25 -11.85
N LEU A 211 22.02 -18.30 -11.16
CA LEU A 211 21.92 -16.87 -11.46
C LEU A 211 23.11 -16.31 -12.24
N GLY A 212 24.22 -17.08 -12.32
CA GLY A 212 25.46 -16.63 -12.96
C GLY A 212 26.21 -15.56 -12.16
N ALA A 213 25.87 -15.35 -10.89
CA ALA A 213 26.48 -14.35 -10.01
C ALA A 213 26.43 -14.78 -8.54
N LYS A 214 27.41 -14.31 -7.76
CA LYS A 214 27.41 -14.49 -6.30
C LYS A 214 26.40 -13.56 -5.66
N VAL A 215 25.41 -14.13 -4.98
CA VAL A 215 24.30 -13.42 -4.36
C VAL A 215 24.29 -13.73 -2.86
N LYS A 216 24.09 -12.70 -2.03
CA LYS A 216 23.99 -12.82 -0.56
C LYS A 216 22.69 -12.23 -0.03
N ASP A 217 21.78 -11.87 -0.91
CA ASP A 217 20.48 -11.29 -0.57
C ASP A 217 19.55 -12.39 -0.09
N LEU A 218 19.08 -12.29 1.16
CA LEU A 218 18.30 -13.34 1.82
C LEU A 218 17.00 -13.64 1.07
N GLU A 219 16.30 -12.62 0.61
CA GLU A 219 15.03 -12.79 -0.10
C GLU A 219 15.21 -13.64 -1.37
N ILE A 220 16.30 -13.41 -2.12
CA ILE A 220 16.65 -14.20 -3.32
C ILE A 220 16.93 -15.65 -2.94
N ALA A 221 17.71 -15.85 -1.90
CA ALA A 221 18.08 -17.18 -1.41
C ALA A 221 16.85 -17.98 -0.96
N VAL A 222 15.94 -17.35 -0.21
CA VAL A 222 14.69 -17.97 0.26
C VAL A 222 13.79 -18.39 -0.90
N ILE A 223 13.66 -17.56 -1.95
CA ILE A 223 12.86 -17.90 -3.13
C ILE A 223 13.44 -19.13 -3.84
N LEU A 224 14.75 -19.16 -4.07
CA LEU A 224 15.40 -20.29 -4.72
C LEU A 224 15.31 -21.56 -3.87
N ARG A 225 15.48 -21.44 -2.54
CA ARG A 225 15.34 -22.56 -1.62
C ARG A 225 13.92 -23.12 -1.58
N ALA A 226 12.93 -22.25 -1.60
CA ALA A 226 11.51 -22.65 -1.68
C ALA A 226 11.23 -23.44 -2.97
N LEU A 227 11.79 -23.03 -4.11
CA LEU A 227 11.68 -23.80 -5.37
C LEU A 227 12.29 -25.20 -5.25
N ASP A 228 13.37 -25.38 -4.46
CA ASP A 228 13.97 -26.68 -4.19
C ASP A 228 13.07 -27.57 -3.31
N MET A 229 12.37 -26.97 -2.35
CA MET A 229 11.51 -27.67 -1.39
C MET A 229 10.08 -27.91 -1.91
N MET A 230 9.70 -27.24 -3.02
CA MET A 230 8.35 -27.27 -3.59
C MET A 230 8.13 -28.52 -4.44
N SER A 231 6.95 -29.14 -4.31
CA SER A 231 6.48 -30.21 -5.21
C SER A 231 6.23 -29.68 -6.64
N ASP A 232 6.09 -30.57 -7.61
CA ASP A 232 5.92 -30.17 -9.02
C ASP A 232 4.59 -29.48 -9.28
N ASP A 233 3.55 -29.80 -8.52
CA ASP A 233 2.23 -29.16 -8.54
C ASP A 233 2.09 -28.05 -7.47
N GLY A 234 3.16 -27.79 -6.72
CA GLY A 234 3.19 -26.86 -5.61
C GLY A 234 3.09 -25.38 -6.01
N LYS A 235 2.76 -24.57 -5.02
CA LYS A 235 2.68 -23.11 -5.10
C LYS A 235 3.46 -22.50 -3.94
N ALA A 236 4.23 -21.44 -4.22
CA ALA A 236 4.86 -20.66 -3.18
C ALA A 236 4.44 -19.18 -3.26
N ILE A 237 4.26 -18.54 -2.11
CA ILE A 237 3.90 -17.13 -1.99
C ILE A 237 4.91 -16.45 -1.10
N PHE A 238 5.51 -15.37 -1.64
CA PHE A 238 6.49 -14.57 -0.91
C PHE A 238 5.98 -13.17 -0.72
N CYS A 239 6.09 -12.66 0.50
CA CYS A 239 5.89 -11.25 0.76
C CYS A 239 7.24 -10.53 0.72
N LEU A 240 7.42 -9.63 -0.24
CA LEU A 240 8.71 -9.02 -0.60
C LEU A 240 8.60 -7.50 -0.65
N PRO A 241 9.73 -6.78 -0.45
CA PRO A 241 9.78 -5.34 -0.73
C PRO A 241 9.51 -5.07 -2.22
N GLN A 242 8.70 -4.07 -2.53
CA GLN A 242 8.39 -3.69 -3.92
C GLN A 242 9.65 -3.41 -4.75
N GLY A 243 10.74 -2.97 -4.12
CA GLY A 243 12.02 -2.74 -4.80
C GLY A 243 12.55 -3.93 -5.58
N MET A 244 12.30 -5.16 -5.13
CA MET A 244 12.70 -6.39 -5.83
C MET A 244 12.05 -6.54 -7.20
N MET A 245 10.95 -5.86 -7.44
CA MET A 245 10.17 -5.97 -8.69
C MET A 245 10.75 -5.11 -9.81
N PHE A 246 11.62 -4.14 -9.51
CA PHE A 246 12.17 -3.22 -10.52
C PHE A 246 13.67 -2.90 -10.36
N SER A 247 14.31 -3.23 -9.23
CA SER A 247 15.74 -3.00 -9.06
C SER A 247 16.56 -3.80 -10.08
N GLY A 248 17.69 -3.23 -10.49
CA GLY A 248 18.70 -3.92 -11.29
C GLY A 248 19.49 -4.94 -10.45
N GLY A 249 20.67 -5.36 -10.95
CA GLY A 249 21.55 -6.24 -10.19
C GLY A 249 20.99 -7.64 -9.95
N HIS A 250 21.13 -8.14 -8.74
CA HIS A 250 20.77 -9.52 -8.40
C HIS A 250 19.26 -9.77 -8.48
N GLU A 251 18.43 -8.78 -8.13
CA GLU A 251 16.98 -8.89 -8.23
C GLU A 251 16.53 -9.06 -9.70
N ARG A 252 17.20 -8.37 -10.63
CA ARG A 252 16.95 -8.57 -12.07
C ARG A 252 17.33 -9.98 -12.51
N LEU A 253 18.46 -10.52 -12.04
CA LEU A 253 18.88 -11.89 -12.35
C LEU A 253 17.86 -12.91 -11.85
N LEU A 254 17.33 -12.72 -10.65
CA LEU A 254 16.25 -13.57 -10.13
C LEU A 254 15.00 -13.49 -11.02
N ARG A 255 14.51 -12.30 -11.34
CA ARG A 255 13.31 -12.14 -12.18
C ARG A 255 13.50 -12.79 -13.55
N LYS A 256 14.69 -12.61 -14.16
CA LYS A 256 15.06 -13.28 -15.39
C LYS A 256 14.97 -14.79 -15.24
N TYR A 257 15.60 -15.36 -14.20
CA TYR A 257 15.57 -16.80 -13.92
C TYR A 257 14.14 -17.32 -13.76
N LEU A 258 13.29 -16.63 -13.02
CA LEU A 258 11.90 -17.03 -12.79
C LEU A 258 11.08 -17.02 -14.09
N ILE A 259 11.29 -16.04 -14.98
CA ILE A 259 10.61 -15.94 -16.27
C ILE A 259 11.09 -17.02 -17.24
N GLU A 260 12.39 -17.23 -17.36
CA GLU A 260 12.97 -18.24 -18.26
C GLU A 260 12.52 -19.65 -17.89
N ASN A 261 12.29 -19.92 -16.60
CA ASN A 261 11.76 -21.17 -16.10
C ASN A 261 10.22 -21.22 -16.01
N LYS A 262 9.53 -20.13 -16.38
CA LYS A 262 8.05 -20.03 -16.40
C LYS A 262 7.38 -20.25 -15.03
N TYR A 263 8.03 -19.79 -13.96
CA TYR A 263 7.55 -20.04 -12.60
C TYR A 263 6.59 -18.99 -12.07
N VAL A 264 6.54 -17.78 -12.62
CA VAL A 264 5.74 -16.69 -12.05
C VAL A 264 4.27 -16.83 -12.45
N GLU A 265 3.41 -17.03 -11.47
CA GLU A 265 1.95 -17.04 -11.66
C GLU A 265 1.38 -15.62 -11.54
N ALA A 266 1.67 -14.94 -10.41
CA ALA A 266 1.13 -13.62 -10.17
C ALA A 266 2.08 -12.70 -9.40
N VAL A 267 1.86 -11.39 -9.59
CA VAL A 267 2.48 -10.31 -8.81
C VAL A 267 1.38 -9.41 -8.30
N ILE A 268 1.20 -9.35 -6.97
CA ILE A 268 0.15 -8.56 -6.32
C ILE A 268 0.81 -7.42 -5.56
N GLU A 269 0.69 -6.19 -6.05
CA GLU A 269 1.20 -5.00 -5.38
C GLU A 269 0.26 -4.61 -4.24
N MET A 270 0.78 -4.60 -3.01
CA MET A 270 -0.01 -4.42 -1.79
C MET A 270 -0.21 -2.94 -1.44
N PRO A 271 -1.28 -2.59 -0.72
CA PRO A 271 -1.48 -1.24 -0.21
C PRO A 271 -0.32 -0.75 0.66
N SER A 272 -0.06 0.56 0.66
CA SER A 272 0.91 1.15 1.57
C SER A 272 0.49 0.94 3.03
N GLY A 273 1.46 0.66 3.92
CA GLY A 273 1.18 0.43 5.33
C GLY A 273 0.60 -0.95 5.66
N THR A 274 0.60 -1.91 4.71
CA THR A 274 0.19 -3.30 4.94
C THR A 274 0.85 -3.92 6.18
N PHE A 275 2.08 -3.52 6.50
CA PHE A 275 2.83 -3.98 7.66
C PHE A 275 3.05 -2.89 8.72
N TYR A 276 2.19 -1.88 8.74
CA TYR A 276 2.21 -0.91 9.84
C TYR A 276 1.84 -1.60 11.17
N PRO A 277 2.49 -1.31 12.31
CA PRO A 277 3.49 -0.26 12.54
C PRO A 277 4.94 -0.68 12.26
N TYR A 278 5.22 -1.90 11.84
CA TYR A 278 6.58 -2.43 11.68
C TYR A 278 7.36 -1.72 10.57
N THR A 279 6.71 -1.49 9.44
CA THR A 279 7.31 -0.80 8.31
C THR A 279 6.28 -0.10 7.43
N MET A 280 6.72 0.99 6.78
CA MET A 280 5.97 1.68 5.72
C MET A 280 6.48 1.31 4.31
N ILE A 281 7.36 0.32 4.21
CA ILE A 281 7.86 -0.15 2.92
C ILE A 281 6.71 -0.76 2.12
N ASN A 282 6.54 -0.32 0.88
CA ASN A 282 5.60 -0.94 -0.04
C ASN A 282 6.03 -2.37 -0.34
N THR A 283 5.08 -3.29 -0.30
CA THR A 283 5.31 -4.72 -0.45
C THR A 283 4.52 -5.29 -1.62
N VAL A 284 4.93 -6.48 -2.04
CA VAL A 284 4.24 -7.28 -3.05
C VAL A 284 4.12 -8.72 -2.56
N LEU A 285 3.06 -9.42 -2.97
CA LEU A 285 3.02 -10.86 -2.92
C LEU A 285 3.45 -11.40 -4.29
N LEU A 286 4.55 -12.12 -4.31
CA LEU A 286 5.02 -12.85 -5.49
C LEU A 286 4.52 -14.29 -5.39
N VAL A 287 3.69 -14.70 -6.36
CA VAL A 287 3.15 -16.06 -6.45
C VAL A 287 3.90 -16.83 -7.51
N VAL A 288 4.49 -17.96 -7.15
CA VAL A 288 5.23 -18.82 -8.06
C VAL A 288 4.74 -20.27 -7.97
N ASN A 289 4.79 -20.97 -9.11
CA ASN A 289 4.54 -22.42 -9.21
C ASN A 289 5.38 -23.03 -10.34
N LYS A 290 5.32 -24.34 -10.54
CA LYS A 290 6.04 -25.05 -11.61
C LYS A 290 5.16 -25.45 -12.80
N LYS A 291 3.99 -24.85 -12.96
CA LYS A 291 2.99 -25.22 -14.01
C LYS A 291 3.29 -24.71 -15.41
N ALA A 292 4.50 -24.20 -15.67
CA ALA A 292 4.91 -23.66 -16.97
C ALA A 292 4.01 -22.53 -17.47
N ASN A 293 3.83 -21.50 -16.64
CA ASN A 293 3.03 -20.32 -16.96
C ASN A 293 3.51 -19.63 -18.24
N SER A 294 2.60 -19.00 -18.98
CA SER A 294 2.91 -18.22 -20.19
C SER A 294 2.64 -16.72 -20.01
N LYS A 295 1.92 -16.37 -18.96
CA LYS A 295 1.53 -14.99 -18.59
C LYS A 295 1.69 -14.79 -17.09
N ILE A 296 1.93 -13.56 -16.70
CA ILE A 296 1.87 -13.14 -15.29
C ILE A 296 0.54 -12.45 -15.07
N HIS A 297 -0.17 -12.83 -14.01
CA HIS A 297 -1.31 -12.10 -13.50
C HIS A 297 -0.82 -10.96 -12.59
N PHE A 298 -0.83 -9.73 -13.06
CA PHE A 298 -0.55 -8.56 -12.25
C PHE A 298 -1.83 -8.07 -11.57
N VAL A 299 -1.77 -7.81 -10.26
CA VAL A 299 -2.83 -7.19 -9.49
C VAL A 299 -2.27 -5.95 -8.79
N ASN A 300 -2.77 -4.78 -9.14
CA ASN A 300 -2.41 -3.53 -8.49
C ASN A 300 -3.41 -3.20 -7.39
N ALA A 301 -3.14 -3.66 -6.17
CA ALA A 301 -4.00 -3.41 -5.03
C ALA A 301 -3.61 -2.17 -4.22
N THR A 302 -2.68 -1.34 -4.71
CA THR A 302 -2.14 -0.19 -3.97
C THR A 302 -3.18 0.83 -3.51
N SER A 303 -4.31 0.92 -4.20
CA SER A 303 -5.46 1.77 -3.85
C SER A 303 -6.64 1.00 -3.23
N ILE A 304 -6.55 -0.34 -3.11
CA ILE A 304 -7.58 -1.17 -2.52
C ILE A 304 -7.35 -1.24 -1.01
N PHE A 305 -7.75 -0.22 -0.29
CA PHE A 305 -7.74 -0.28 1.17
C PHE A 305 -8.83 0.59 1.78
N SER A 306 -9.37 0.13 2.91
CA SER A 306 -10.33 0.89 3.70
C SER A 306 -9.63 2.07 4.35
N LYS A 307 -10.23 3.28 4.29
CA LYS A 307 -9.69 4.45 4.99
C LYS A 307 -9.53 4.11 6.46
N THR A 308 -8.29 3.85 6.87
CA THR A 308 -7.98 3.48 8.24
C THR A 308 -8.30 4.65 9.16
N ARG A 309 -9.00 4.39 10.26
CA ARG A 309 -9.00 5.32 11.39
C ARG A 309 -7.55 5.47 11.86
N ARG A 310 -7.13 6.68 12.25
CA ARG A 310 -5.82 6.90 12.87
C ARG A 310 -5.58 5.84 13.94
N GLY A 311 -4.54 5.01 13.79
CA GLY A 311 -4.14 3.97 14.75
C GLY A 311 -4.55 2.54 14.43
N SER A 312 -5.09 2.24 13.24
CA SER A 312 -5.32 0.84 12.82
C SER A 312 -4.12 0.29 12.06
N ASN A 313 -3.76 -0.95 12.34
CA ASN A 313 -2.52 -1.59 11.91
C ASN A 313 -2.83 -2.69 10.88
N GLY A 314 -2.09 -2.69 9.75
CA GLY A 314 -2.07 -3.78 8.79
C GLY A 314 -3.24 -3.82 7.79
N LEU A 315 -3.31 -4.90 7.04
CA LEU A 315 -4.36 -5.18 6.06
C LEU A 315 -5.62 -5.72 6.77
N PHE A 316 -6.79 -5.19 6.42
CA PHE A 316 -8.08 -5.69 6.93
C PHE A 316 -8.62 -6.85 6.10
N LEU A 317 -9.47 -7.68 6.72
CA LEU A 317 -10.13 -8.81 6.04
C LEU A 317 -10.98 -8.38 4.85
N GLU A 318 -11.66 -7.23 4.94
CA GLU A 318 -12.44 -6.69 3.81
C GLU A 318 -11.57 -6.32 2.61
N ASP A 319 -10.39 -5.76 2.86
CA ASP A 319 -9.45 -5.40 1.81
C ASP A 319 -8.80 -6.65 1.22
N ALA A 320 -8.43 -7.62 2.06
CA ALA A 320 -7.96 -8.94 1.64
C ALA A 320 -8.97 -9.64 0.71
N LYS A 321 -10.26 -9.58 1.04
CA LYS A 321 -11.34 -10.13 0.21
C LYS A 321 -11.42 -9.44 -1.16
N LYS A 322 -11.30 -8.12 -1.21
CA LYS A 322 -11.31 -7.37 -2.49
C LYS A 322 -10.10 -7.72 -3.35
N ILE A 323 -8.90 -7.76 -2.74
CA ILE A 323 -7.66 -8.11 -3.44
C ILE A 323 -7.73 -9.55 -3.98
N HIS A 324 -8.25 -10.48 -3.18
CA HIS A 324 -8.49 -11.85 -3.63
C HIS A 324 -9.50 -11.91 -4.78
N GLY A 325 -10.55 -11.07 -4.75
CA GLY A 325 -11.50 -10.94 -5.85
C GLY A 325 -10.82 -10.54 -7.17
N GLU A 326 -9.90 -9.57 -7.13
CA GLU A 326 -9.11 -9.17 -8.30
C GLU A 326 -8.17 -10.30 -8.79
N TYR A 327 -7.57 -11.04 -7.85
CA TYR A 327 -6.72 -12.19 -8.19
C TYR A 327 -7.52 -13.35 -8.84
N LEU A 328 -8.80 -13.50 -8.54
CA LEU A 328 -9.65 -14.55 -9.12
C LEU A 328 -10.17 -14.22 -10.52
N LEU A 329 -10.06 -12.96 -10.99
CA LEU A 329 -10.51 -12.60 -12.32
C LEU A 329 -9.78 -13.40 -13.38
N SER A 330 -10.52 -13.91 -14.36
CA SER A 330 -9.96 -14.58 -15.53
C SER A 330 -9.30 -13.56 -16.47
N GLU A 331 -8.55 -14.07 -17.45
CA GLU A 331 -7.94 -13.23 -18.48
C GLU A 331 -8.97 -12.42 -19.28
N GLU A 332 -10.19 -12.92 -19.42
CA GLU A 332 -11.28 -12.28 -20.15
C GLU A 332 -11.99 -11.20 -19.30
N GLU A 333 -11.89 -11.31 -17.97
CA GLU A 333 -12.55 -10.44 -16.99
C GLU A 333 -11.65 -9.34 -16.41
N GLN A 334 -10.53 -9.03 -17.06
CA GLN A 334 -9.57 -8.04 -16.58
C GLN A 334 -10.24 -6.74 -16.12
N SER A 335 -9.71 -6.17 -15.04
CA SER A 335 -10.18 -4.91 -14.45
C SER A 335 -9.13 -3.81 -14.59
N VAL A 336 -9.41 -2.63 -14.05
CA VAL A 336 -8.41 -1.56 -13.91
C VAL A 336 -7.32 -1.91 -12.88
N PHE A 337 -7.57 -2.90 -12.02
CA PHE A 337 -6.65 -3.37 -10.98
C PHE A 337 -5.96 -4.68 -11.33
N SER A 338 -6.36 -5.38 -12.38
CA SER A 338 -5.87 -6.71 -12.71
C SER A 338 -5.67 -6.90 -14.22
N LYS A 339 -4.51 -7.46 -14.60
CA LYS A 339 -4.17 -7.70 -16.01
C LYS A 339 -3.25 -8.90 -16.16
N TYR A 340 -3.53 -9.74 -17.16
CA TYR A 340 -2.63 -10.82 -17.59
C TYR A 340 -1.66 -10.30 -18.65
N VAL A 341 -0.37 -10.44 -18.40
CA VAL A 341 0.72 -9.97 -19.26
C VAL A 341 1.54 -11.14 -19.77
N PRO A 342 1.67 -11.31 -21.11
CA PRO A 342 2.50 -12.37 -21.67
C PRO A 342 3.96 -12.26 -21.21
N TYR A 343 4.62 -13.38 -20.96
CA TYR A 343 6.04 -13.41 -20.59
C TYR A 343 6.94 -12.70 -21.61
N GLN A 344 6.60 -12.79 -22.91
CA GLN A 344 7.35 -12.11 -23.95
C GLN A 344 7.37 -10.59 -23.74
N GLU A 345 6.24 -9.99 -23.36
CA GLU A 345 6.14 -8.57 -23.04
C GLU A 345 6.99 -8.20 -21.81
N VAL A 346 7.06 -9.11 -20.82
CA VAL A 346 7.90 -8.92 -19.62
C VAL A 346 9.39 -8.96 -19.97
N VAL A 347 9.80 -9.86 -20.87
CA VAL A 347 11.17 -9.94 -21.40
C VAL A 347 11.54 -8.65 -22.14
N GLU A 348 10.68 -8.15 -23.01
CA GLU A 348 10.86 -6.90 -23.78
C GLU A 348 10.97 -5.67 -22.86
N ASN A 349 10.38 -5.73 -21.67
CA ASN A 349 10.45 -4.72 -20.64
C ASN A 349 11.49 -5.03 -19.54
N ASP A 350 12.59 -5.70 -19.90
CA ASP A 350 13.74 -5.96 -19.02
C ASP A 350 13.38 -6.68 -17.71
N TYR A 351 12.44 -7.62 -17.79
CA TYR A 351 11.99 -8.43 -16.64
C TYR A 351 11.43 -7.58 -15.48
N LEU A 352 10.81 -6.45 -15.77
CA LEU A 352 10.15 -5.65 -14.74
C LEU A 352 8.87 -6.33 -14.26
N PHE A 353 8.66 -6.40 -12.95
CA PHE A 353 7.48 -6.98 -12.32
C PHE A 353 6.60 -5.91 -11.65
N THR A 354 6.51 -4.73 -12.25
CA THR A 354 5.67 -3.64 -11.75
C THR A 354 4.43 -3.49 -12.62
N SER A 355 3.26 -3.51 -12.00
CA SER A 355 1.96 -3.39 -12.68
C SER A 355 1.85 -2.13 -13.53
N ASN A 356 2.42 -1.02 -13.04
CA ASN A 356 2.43 0.25 -13.76
C ASN A 356 2.98 0.19 -15.16
N LYS A 357 3.99 -0.66 -15.37
CA LYS A 357 4.59 -0.80 -16.69
C LYS A 357 3.58 -1.37 -17.69
N TYR A 358 2.63 -2.18 -17.23
CA TYR A 358 1.72 -2.95 -18.05
C TYR A 358 0.28 -2.46 -18.01
N PHE A 359 -0.13 -1.79 -16.91
CA PHE A 359 -1.52 -1.30 -16.73
C PHE A 359 -1.75 0.05 -17.37
N LEU A 360 -0.69 0.77 -17.67
CA LEU A 360 -0.77 2.02 -18.39
C LEU A 360 -1.21 1.77 -19.85
N GLU A 361 -2.47 1.41 -20.03
CA GLU A 361 -3.15 1.98 -21.15
C GLU A 361 -3.28 3.46 -20.83
N GLU A 362 -2.38 4.27 -21.34
CA GLU A 362 -2.47 5.73 -21.39
C GLU A 362 -3.66 6.13 -22.28
N LYS A 363 -4.85 5.53 -22.01
CA LYS A 363 -6.01 5.58 -22.90
C LYS A 363 -7.28 5.89 -22.14
N ILE A 364 -7.88 7.04 -22.44
CA ILE A 364 -9.21 7.39 -21.92
C ILE A 364 -10.25 6.64 -22.74
N LYS A 365 -10.84 5.57 -22.19
CA LYS A 365 -11.81 4.74 -22.90
C LYS A 365 -13.18 5.40 -22.99
N ILE A 366 -13.75 5.43 -24.19
CA ILE A 366 -15.17 5.71 -24.44
C ILE A 366 -15.76 4.51 -25.18
N ALA A 367 -16.89 4.00 -24.70
CA ALA A 367 -17.56 2.85 -25.32
C ALA A 367 -17.89 3.12 -26.80
N GLY A 368 -17.54 2.17 -27.67
CA GLY A 368 -17.79 2.26 -29.10
C GLY A 368 -16.76 3.06 -29.92
N VAL A 369 -15.84 3.78 -29.29
CA VAL A 369 -14.78 4.53 -29.99
C VAL A 369 -13.61 3.61 -30.28
N LYS A 370 -13.15 3.58 -31.53
CA LYS A 370 -12.03 2.76 -32.01
C LYS A 370 -10.79 3.59 -32.36
N GLU A 371 -10.97 4.84 -32.73
CA GLU A 371 -9.88 5.74 -33.14
C GLU A 371 -9.36 6.54 -31.93
N TYR A 372 -8.03 6.56 -31.79
CA TYR A 372 -7.34 7.27 -30.72
C TYR A 372 -6.10 7.98 -31.27
N LYS A 373 -5.79 9.14 -30.72
CA LYS A 373 -4.56 9.90 -31.00
C LYS A 373 -3.88 10.29 -29.69
N LYS A 374 -2.57 10.45 -29.72
CA LYS A 374 -1.83 10.93 -28.55
C LYS A 374 -2.19 12.38 -28.23
N LEU A 375 -2.30 12.72 -26.96
CA LEU A 375 -2.59 14.09 -26.55
C LEU A 375 -1.52 15.06 -27.07
N GLY A 376 -0.24 14.65 -27.13
CA GLY A 376 0.85 15.45 -27.69
C GLY A 376 0.74 15.70 -29.21
N GLU A 377 -0.09 14.93 -29.94
CA GLU A 377 -0.43 15.18 -31.35
C GLU A 377 -1.61 16.15 -31.52
N LEU A 378 -2.43 16.32 -30.46
CA LEU A 378 -3.63 17.12 -30.45
C LEU A 378 -3.48 18.44 -29.71
N ALA A 379 -2.44 18.57 -28.88
CA ALA A 379 -2.21 19.73 -28.04
C ALA A 379 -0.73 19.92 -27.72
N LYS A 380 -0.33 21.18 -27.58
CA LYS A 380 0.98 21.51 -27.02
C LYS A 380 0.91 21.50 -25.50
N ILE A 381 1.75 20.69 -24.85
CA ILE A 381 1.81 20.55 -23.41
C ILE A 381 3.07 21.24 -22.89
N THR A 382 2.91 22.21 -22.02
CA THR A 382 4.02 22.93 -21.41
C THR A 382 3.84 23.01 -19.90
N ARG A 383 4.94 23.08 -19.17
CA ARG A 383 4.93 23.26 -17.72
C ARG A 383 5.04 24.74 -17.39
N GLY A 384 4.35 25.19 -16.35
CA GLY A 384 4.44 26.55 -15.89
C GLY A 384 5.81 26.93 -15.30
N VAL A 385 5.95 28.16 -14.85
CA VAL A 385 7.22 28.76 -14.38
C VAL A 385 7.50 28.37 -12.94
N GLN A 386 8.76 28.05 -12.66
CA GLN A 386 9.24 27.85 -11.29
C GLN A 386 10.00 29.07 -10.81
N TYR A 387 9.40 29.85 -9.91
CA TYR A 387 10.12 30.84 -9.11
C TYR A 387 10.49 30.25 -7.75
N LYS A 388 11.65 30.63 -7.21
CA LYS A 388 11.96 30.40 -5.81
C LYS A 388 11.14 31.37 -4.95
N SER A 389 10.93 31.04 -3.66
CA SER A 389 10.12 31.90 -2.78
C SER A 389 10.65 33.33 -2.68
N ASP A 390 11.96 33.48 -2.47
CA ASP A 390 12.66 34.78 -2.43
C ASP A 390 12.62 35.55 -3.77
N GLU A 391 12.61 34.83 -4.87
CA GLU A 391 12.48 35.42 -6.22
C GLU A 391 11.05 35.88 -6.49
N LEU A 392 10.06 35.13 -6.02
CA LEU A 392 8.64 35.47 -6.14
C LEU A 392 8.32 36.70 -5.30
N ASP A 393 8.78 36.73 -4.03
CA ASP A 393 8.61 37.87 -3.12
C ASP A 393 9.19 39.17 -3.69
N GLN A 394 10.30 39.09 -4.43
CA GLN A 394 10.92 40.25 -5.09
C GLN A 394 10.14 40.76 -6.34
N LYS A 395 9.35 39.87 -6.96
CA LYS A 395 8.55 40.18 -8.15
C LYS A 395 7.10 40.55 -7.80
N GLU A 396 6.69 40.34 -6.56
CA GLU A 396 5.34 40.67 -6.09
C GLU A 396 5.20 42.21 -6.01
N THR A 397 4.07 42.69 -6.48
CA THR A 397 3.72 44.11 -6.37
C THR A 397 2.33 44.28 -5.78
N ALA A 398 2.17 45.29 -4.91
CA ALA A 398 0.87 45.63 -4.36
C ALA A 398 -0.01 46.44 -5.34
N LEU A 399 0.56 46.91 -6.46
CA LEU A 399 -0.15 47.70 -7.45
C LEU A 399 -0.65 46.82 -8.60
N PRO A 400 -1.89 47.03 -9.10
CA PRO A 400 -2.38 46.32 -10.26
C PRO A 400 -1.51 46.55 -11.49
N SER A 401 -0.73 45.55 -11.88
CA SER A 401 0.21 45.63 -13.03
C SER A 401 -0.36 45.06 -14.32
N GLY A 402 -1.51 44.34 -14.21
CA GLY A 402 -2.05 43.53 -15.30
C GLY A 402 -1.34 42.19 -15.52
N ASN A 403 -0.26 41.93 -14.77
CA ASN A 403 0.50 40.68 -14.81
C ASN A 403 0.23 39.86 -13.55
N PHE A 404 -0.01 38.55 -13.71
CA PHE A 404 -0.42 37.70 -12.61
C PHE A 404 0.33 36.38 -12.59
N TYR A 405 0.57 35.86 -11.38
CA TYR A 405 1.07 34.51 -11.15
C TYR A 405 0.00 33.62 -10.56
N LEU A 406 -0.24 32.49 -11.20
CA LEU A 406 -1.29 31.55 -10.83
C LEU A 406 -0.70 30.24 -10.32
N SER A 407 -0.91 29.92 -9.08
CA SER A 407 -0.51 28.65 -8.48
C SER A 407 -1.71 27.67 -8.41
N VAL A 408 -1.43 26.38 -8.19
CA VAL A 408 -2.48 25.38 -7.99
C VAL A 408 -3.40 25.69 -6.81
N LYS A 409 -2.97 26.53 -5.86
CA LYS A 409 -3.78 26.96 -4.70
C LYS A 409 -4.90 27.91 -5.12
N ASN A 410 -4.69 28.66 -6.19
CA ASN A 410 -5.67 29.58 -6.76
C ASN A 410 -6.73 28.88 -7.62
N ILE A 411 -6.69 27.54 -7.72
CA ILE A 411 -7.72 26.75 -8.38
C ILE A 411 -8.61 26.13 -7.31
N LYS A 412 -9.85 26.61 -7.25
CA LYS A 412 -10.93 26.15 -6.36
C LYS A 412 -12.12 25.73 -7.21
N ASP A 413 -12.69 24.55 -6.95
CA ASP A 413 -13.86 24.01 -7.68
C ASP A 413 -13.71 24.01 -9.22
N ASN A 414 -12.46 23.79 -9.72
CA ASN A 414 -12.08 23.87 -11.13
C ASN A 414 -12.31 25.27 -11.78
N GLU A 415 -12.28 26.32 -10.97
CA GLU A 415 -12.31 27.73 -11.39
C GLU A 415 -11.03 28.44 -10.89
N ILE A 416 -10.61 29.48 -11.60
CA ILE A 416 -9.50 30.35 -11.17
C ILE A 416 -10.06 31.35 -10.16
N ASP A 417 -9.45 31.42 -8.98
CA ASP A 417 -9.79 32.40 -7.95
C ASP A 417 -9.36 33.82 -8.41
N ASP A 418 -10.14 34.82 -8.03
CA ASP A 418 -9.83 36.22 -8.32
C ASP A 418 -8.61 36.75 -7.53
N GLU A 419 -8.25 36.09 -6.43
CA GLU A 419 -7.10 36.46 -5.61
C GLU A 419 -5.79 35.90 -6.17
N LEU A 420 -5.27 36.51 -7.24
CA LEU A 420 -3.98 36.15 -7.83
C LEU A 420 -2.87 37.09 -7.36
N PHE A 421 -1.62 36.58 -7.35
CA PHE A 421 -0.44 37.39 -7.09
C PHE A 421 -0.19 38.36 -8.26
N TYR A 422 -0.04 39.64 -7.97
CA TYR A 422 0.41 40.62 -8.95
C TYR A 422 1.91 40.52 -9.15
N LEU A 423 2.34 40.41 -10.39
CA LEU A 423 3.77 40.48 -10.76
C LEU A 423 4.07 41.86 -11.30
N ASP A 424 5.25 42.38 -10.97
CA ASP A 424 5.78 43.62 -11.55
C ASP A 424 5.86 43.51 -13.08
N CYS A 425 6.49 42.45 -13.58
CA CYS A 425 6.52 42.15 -15.01
C CYS A 425 6.65 40.64 -15.27
N ILE A 426 6.28 40.24 -16.49
CA ILE A 426 6.56 38.89 -17.00
C ILE A 426 7.79 38.98 -17.91
N GLU A 427 8.84 38.25 -17.60
CA GLU A 427 10.08 38.21 -18.38
C GLU A 427 9.80 37.66 -19.79
N GLU A 428 10.48 38.24 -20.79
CA GLU A 428 10.27 37.91 -22.21
C GLU A 428 10.46 36.40 -22.51
N LYS A 429 11.40 35.75 -21.81
CA LYS A 429 11.63 34.29 -21.93
C LYS A 429 10.41 33.41 -21.57
N TYR A 430 9.44 33.96 -20.82
CA TYR A 430 8.21 33.29 -20.42
C TYR A 430 6.98 33.74 -21.22
N SER A 431 7.13 34.56 -22.24
CA SER A 431 6.02 35.08 -23.05
C SER A 431 5.16 33.99 -23.68
N ASN A 432 5.77 32.85 -24.04
CA ASN A 432 5.09 31.68 -24.59
C ASN A 432 4.28 30.87 -23.56
N LEU A 433 4.43 31.15 -22.26
CA LEU A 433 3.72 30.53 -21.14
C LEU A 433 2.55 31.42 -20.66
N ILE A 434 2.40 32.62 -21.19
CA ILE A 434 1.22 33.44 -20.93
C ILE A 434 -0.01 32.69 -21.41
N LEU A 435 -1.00 32.58 -20.52
CA LEU A 435 -2.25 31.89 -20.81
C LEU A 435 -3.01 32.55 -21.94
N GLN A 436 -3.68 31.73 -22.72
CA GLN A 436 -4.56 32.13 -23.83
C GLN A 436 -5.96 31.58 -23.59
N GLU A 437 -6.94 32.22 -24.23
CA GLU A 437 -8.30 31.74 -24.24
C GLU A 437 -8.41 30.28 -24.75
N ASN A 438 -9.07 29.45 -23.97
CA ASN A 438 -9.23 28.00 -24.16
C ASN A 438 -7.98 27.15 -23.88
N ASP A 439 -6.95 27.68 -23.25
CA ASP A 439 -5.93 26.84 -22.62
C ASP A 439 -6.58 26.00 -21.52
N ILE A 440 -6.12 24.76 -21.36
CA ILE A 440 -6.54 23.89 -20.27
C ILE A 440 -5.39 23.82 -19.26
N LEU A 441 -5.67 24.19 -18.02
CA LEU A 441 -4.73 24.00 -16.91
C LEU A 441 -4.99 22.68 -16.23
N LEU A 442 -3.94 21.91 -15.99
CA LEU A 442 -3.98 20.64 -15.25
C LEU A 442 -3.01 20.68 -14.08
N GLY A 443 -3.52 20.47 -12.87
CA GLY A 443 -2.69 20.29 -11.68
C GLY A 443 -1.85 19.02 -11.76
N MET A 444 -0.57 19.12 -11.46
CA MET A 444 0.34 17.98 -11.53
C MET A 444 0.06 16.88 -10.50
N VAL A 445 -0.50 17.25 -9.34
CA VAL A 445 -0.85 16.31 -8.27
C VAL A 445 -2.31 15.94 -8.39
N ILE A 446 -2.59 14.65 -8.51
CA ILE A 446 -3.94 14.10 -8.55
C ILE A 446 -4.21 13.40 -7.21
N SER A 447 -5.33 13.76 -6.62
CA SER A 447 -5.87 13.10 -5.42
C SER A 447 -7.20 12.40 -5.77
N ASP A 448 -8.20 12.54 -4.92
CA ASP A 448 -9.56 12.05 -5.20
C ASP A 448 -10.20 12.79 -6.41
N THR A 449 -9.67 13.97 -6.75
CA THR A 449 -10.08 14.78 -7.91
C THR A 449 -8.87 15.36 -8.62
N ALA A 450 -8.99 15.61 -9.91
CA ALA A 450 -8.04 16.37 -10.70
C ALA A 450 -8.44 17.85 -10.74
N LYS A 451 -7.48 18.75 -10.52
CA LYS A 451 -7.72 20.20 -10.74
C LYS A 451 -7.54 20.49 -12.22
N ILE A 452 -8.62 20.73 -12.93
CA ILE A 452 -8.63 20.97 -14.37
C ILE A 452 -9.47 22.21 -14.66
N VAL A 453 -8.87 23.23 -15.26
CA VAL A 453 -9.54 24.50 -15.55
C VAL A 453 -9.45 24.81 -17.05
N LEU A 454 -10.55 25.21 -17.63
CA LEU A 454 -10.55 25.85 -18.95
C LEU A 454 -10.42 27.36 -18.77
N VAL A 455 -9.37 27.94 -19.34
CA VAL A 455 -9.10 29.37 -19.26
C VAL A 455 -10.09 30.15 -20.12
N LYS A 456 -10.85 31.03 -19.48
CA LYS A 456 -11.85 31.92 -20.08
C LYS A 456 -11.76 33.30 -19.45
N ASP A 457 -12.36 34.30 -20.11
CA ASP A 457 -12.53 35.65 -19.58
C ASP A 457 -11.18 36.32 -19.14
N LEU A 458 -10.13 36.13 -19.93
CA LEU A 458 -8.81 36.74 -19.62
C LEU A 458 -8.81 38.26 -19.70
N GLU A 459 -9.71 38.85 -20.52
CA GLU A 459 -9.67 40.28 -20.79
C GLU A 459 -8.27 40.76 -21.18
N ASP A 460 -7.73 41.78 -20.47
CA ASP A 460 -6.35 42.29 -20.66
C ASP A 460 -5.32 41.71 -19.68
N LYS A 461 -5.71 40.65 -18.90
CA LYS A 461 -4.84 40.03 -17.89
C LYS A 461 -3.80 39.12 -18.54
N LYS A 462 -2.54 39.33 -18.19
CA LYS A 462 -1.44 38.44 -18.55
C LYS A 462 -1.13 37.53 -17.38
N ILE A 463 -1.54 36.27 -17.48
CA ILE A 463 -1.40 35.29 -16.40
C ILE A 463 -0.36 34.25 -16.80
N ILE A 464 0.64 34.00 -15.93
CA ILE A 464 1.55 32.87 -16.07
C ILE A 464 1.31 31.85 -14.95
N PRO A 465 1.19 30.55 -15.26
CA PRO A 465 1.00 29.53 -14.25
C PRO A 465 2.31 29.07 -13.61
N ALA A 466 2.21 28.64 -12.36
CA ALA A 466 3.30 28.04 -11.61
C ALA A 466 3.71 26.67 -12.15
N SER A 467 4.91 26.23 -11.83
CA SER A 467 5.47 24.94 -12.28
C SER A 467 4.75 23.68 -11.79
N ASN A 468 3.80 23.80 -10.90
CA ASN A 468 2.92 22.71 -10.45
C ASN A 468 1.63 22.57 -11.28
N LEU A 469 1.56 23.33 -12.39
CA LEU A 469 0.50 23.29 -13.38
C LEU A 469 1.07 22.99 -14.77
N TYR A 470 0.34 22.20 -15.54
CA TYR A 470 0.53 22.07 -16.99
C TYR A 470 -0.44 23.01 -17.73
N ILE A 471 0.06 23.58 -18.82
CA ILE A 471 -0.72 24.26 -19.83
C ILE A 471 -0.90 23.28 -20.98
N ILE A 472 -2.13 22.92 -21.30
CA ILE A 472 -2.49 22.08 -22.43
C ILE A 472 -3.22 22.99 -23.43
N ARG A 473 -2.52 23.36 -24.49
CA ARG A 473 -3.01 24.23 -25.56
C ARG A 473 -3.42 23.38 -26.74
N ALA A 474 -4.73 23.19 -26.89
CA ALA A 474 -5.28 22.35 -27.94
C ALA A 474 -5.07 22.97 -29.33
N ASP A 475 -4.73 22.13 -30.31
CA ASP A 475 -4.85 22.49 -31.72
C ASP A 475 -6.34 22.44 -32.11
N LYS A 476 -6.92 23.62 -32.36
CA LYS A 476 -8.36 23.77 -32.63
C LYS A 476 -8.81 23.08 -33.92
N ASP A 477 -7.88 22.83 -34.84
CA ASP A 477 -8.17 22.09 -36.08
C ASP A 477 -8.16 20.56 -35.84
N ALA A 478 -7.52 20.11 -34.76
CA ALA A 478 -7.41 18.70 -34.42
C ALA A 478 -8.46 18.24 -33.39
N ILE A 479 -8.76 19.10 -32.40
CA ILE A 479 -9.71 18.77 -31.31
C ILE A 479 -10.35 20.02 -30.70
N ASN A 480 -11.64 19.95 -30.38
CA ASN A 480 -12.33 21.03 -29.68
C ASN A 480 -11.78 21.17 -28.24
N PRO A 481 -11.28 22.36 -27.81
CA PRO A 481 -10.68 22.54 -26.47
C PRO A 481 -11.67 22.28 -25.31
N VAL A 482 -12.94 22.65 -25.48
CA VAL A 482 -13.97 22.44 -24.45
C VAL A 482 -14.27 20.95 -24.32
N PHE A 483 -14.41 20.24 -25.43
CA PHE A 483 -14.55 18.78 -25.43
C PHE A 483 -13.36 18.10 -24.76
N LEU A 484 -12.12 18.50 -25.11
CA LEU A 484 -10.92 17.95 -24.49
C LEU A 484 -10.93 18.17 -22.97
N LYS A 485 -11.31 19.35 -22.50
CA LYS A 485 -11.42 19.64 -21.06
C LYS A 485 -12.46 18.74 -20.39
N VAL A 486 -13.63 18.57 -20.97
CA VAL A 486 -14.68 17.68 -20.44
C VAL A 486 -14.19 16.23 -20.38
N LEU A 487 -13.48 15.80 -21.41
CA LEU A 487 -12.91 14.46 -21.46
C LEU A 487 -11.86 14.24 -20.35
N LEU A 488 -10.94 15.19 -20.17
CA LEU A 488 -9.89 15.11 -19.12
C LEU A 488 -10.48 15.17 -17.70
N GLU A 489 -11.65 15.80 -17.52
CA GLU A 489 -12.39 15.83 -16.25
C GLU A 489 -13.24 14.58 -15.99
N SER A 490 -13.43 13.75 -17.01
CA SER A 490 -14.29 12.58 -16.91
C SER A 490 -13.78 11.58 -15.88
N LYS A 491 -14.71 10.78 -15.36
CA LYS A 491 -14.37 9.66 -14.45
C LYS A 491 -13.34 8.71 -15.09
N ASN A 492 -13.46 8.44 -16.39
CA ASN A 492 -12.55 7.56 -17.11
C ASN A 492 -11.12 8.15 -17.17
N ALA A 493 -10.99 9.46 -17.35
CA ALA A 493 -9.69 10.14 -17.32
C ALA A 493 -9.10 10.14 -15.89
N LEU A 494 -9.93 10.38 -14.88
CA LEU A 494 -9.52 10.38 -13.48
C LEU A 494 -8.97 9.00 -13.08
N GLU A 495 -9.60 7.92 -13.49
CA GLU A 495 -9.11 6.55 -13.27
C GLU A 495 -7.73 6.32 -13.90
N VAL A 496 -7.51 6.81 -15.12
CA VAL A 496 -6.21 6.76 -15.80
C VAL A 496 -5.15 7.58 -15.04
N PHE A 497 -5.48 8.78 -14.61
CA PHE A 497 -4.59 9.65 -13.84
C PHE A 497 -4.25 9.06 -12.47
N GLN A 498 -5.23 8.51 -11.77
CA GLN A 498 -5.04 7.87 -10.46
C GLN A 498 -4.20 6.60 -10.59
N GLY A 499 -4.43 5.78 -11.59
CA GLY A 499 -3.60 4.60 -11.89
C GLY A 499 -2.14 4.99 -12.09
N PHE A 500 -1.84 6.10 -12.75
CA PHE A 500 -0.49 6.63 -12.90
C PHE A 500 0.08 7.18 -11.58
N SER A 501 -0.75 7.86 -10.79
CA SER A 501 -0.34 8.55 -9.55
C SER A 501 -0.05 7.60 -8.40
N ALA A 502 -0.75 6.48 -8.29
CA ALA A 502 -0.64 5.50 -7.20
C ALA A 502 0.78 4.94 -7.02
N ASN A 503 1.65 5.17 -7.98
CA ASN A 503 2.96 4.55 -8.13
C ASN A 503 4.15 5.46 -7.82
N ALA A 504 3.92 6.69 -7.39
CA ALA A 504 5.00 7.62 -7.06
C ALA A 504 5.45 7.45 -5.58
N LYS A 505 6.77 7.29 -5.36
CA LYS A 505 7.39 7.19 -4.01
C LYS A 505 7.30 8.50 -3.18
N ALA A 506 6.91 9.58 -3.82
CA ALA A 506 6.64 10.89 -3.23
C ALA A 506 5.26 11.36 -3.71
N LEU A 507 4.82 12.58 -3.35
CA LEU A 507 3.54 13.12 -3.83
C LEU A 507 3.29 12.74 -5.29
N PRO A 508 2.20 12.00 -5.58
CA PRO A 508 1.94 11.48 -6.91
C PRO A 508 1.78 12.63 -7.89
N SER A 509 2.70 12.76 -8.83
CA SER A 509 2.64 13.83 -9.84
C SER A 509 2.67 13.26 -11.25
N ILE A 510 1.76 13.72 -12.09
CA ILE A 510 1.73 13.41 -13.50
C ILE A 510 2.97 13.97 -14.18
N LYS A 511 3.61 13.20 -15.05
CA LYS A 511 4.77 13.60 -15.85
C LYS A 511 4.32 14.05 -17.24
N ALA A 512 5.09 14.97 -17.85
CA ALA A 512 4.82 15.46 -19.19
C ALA A 512 4.82 14.34 -20.25
N ASP A 513 5.74 13.37 -20.14
CA ASP A 513 5.80 12.23 -21.06
C ASP A 513 4.54 11.37 -21.03
N PHE A 514 3.95 11.17 -19.84
CA PHE A 514 2.67 10.49 -19.72
C PHE A 514 1.56 11.27 -20.44
N LEU A 515 1.45 12.58 -20.21
CA LEU A 515 0.42 13.39 -20.88
C LEU A 515 0.62 13.41 -22.39
N ASN A 516 1.86 13.50 -22.89
CA ASN A 516 2.13 13.46 -24.32
C ASN A 516 1.70 12.15 -24.98
N ASN A 517 1.82 11.02 -24.26
CA ASN A 517 1.46 9.70 -24.77
C ASN A 517 0.00 9.30 -24.49
N LEU A 518 -0.72 10.08 -23.67
CA LEU A 518 -2.12 9.79 -23.30
C LEU A 518 -3.00 9.66 -24.55
N GLN A 519 -3.64 8.51 -24.72
CA GLN A 519 -4.50 8.19 -25.86
C GLN A 519 -5.88 8.81 -25.66
N ILE A 520 -6.19 9.77 -26.50
CA ILE A 520 -7.43 10.54 -26.52
C ILE A 520 -8.38 9.92 -27.55
N PRO A 521 -9.63 9.56 -27.17
CA PRO A 521 -10.61 9.04 -28.11
C PRO A 521 -11.04 10.12 -29.11
N ILE A 522 -11.02 9.80 -30.39
CA ILE A 522 -11.45 10.70 -31.45
C ILE A 522 -12.89 10.38 -31.84
N ILE A 523 -13.76 11.35 -31.62
CA ILE A 523 -15.17 11.32 -32.03
C ILE A 523 -15.42 12.37 -33.12
N PRO A 524 -16.50 12.25 -33.92
CA PRO A 524 -16.82 13.22 -34.95
C PRO A 524 -16.87 14.66 -34.42
N ALA A 525 -16.40 15.63 -35.20
CA ALA A 525 -16.32 17.04 -34.79
C ALA A 525 -17.69 17.60 -34.38
N GLU A 526 -18.77 17.18 -35.04
CA GLU A 526 -20.14 17.56 -34.68
C GLU A 526 -20.53 17.10 -33.26
N GLU A 527 -20.14 15.87 -32.87
CA GLU A 527 -20.38 15.35 -31.52
C GLU A 527 -19.50 16.05 -30.47
N GLN A 528 -18.25 16.38 -30.81
CA GLN A 528 -17.40 17.20 -29.95
C GLN A 528 -18.06 18.57 -29.67
N LEU A 529 -18.57 19.22 -30.71
CA LEU A 529 -19.23 20.50 -30.58
C LEU A 529 -20.52 20.40 -29.74
N ARG A 530 -21.32 19.38 -29.96
CA ARG A 530 -22.54 19.12 -29.17
C ARG A 530 -22.27 18.96 -27.69
N ILE A 531 -21.19 18.21 -27.35
CA ILE A 531 -20.75 18.03 -25.95
C ILE A 531 -20.26 19.37 -25.38
N ALA A 532 -19.48 20.13 -26.15
CA ALA A 532 -18.96 21.42 -25.75
C ALA A 532 -20.07 22.42 -25.44
N GLU A 533 -21.07 22.58 -26.34
CA GLU A 533 -22.22 23.47 -26.14
C GLU A 533 -23.05 23.07 -24.91
N LYS A 534 -23.27 21.78 -24.72
CA LYS A 534 -23.98 21.28 -23.53
C LYS A 534 -23.24 21.62 -22.26
N TYR A 535 -21.93 21.43 -22.26
CA TYR A 535 -21.08 21.75 -21.12
C TYR A 535 -21.11 23.26 -20.81
N GLU A 536 -20.95 24.12 -21.81
CA GLU A 536 -20.98 25.58 -21.62
C GLU A 536 -22.34 26.07 -21.05
N LYS A 537 -23.46 25.47 -21.48
CA LYS A 537 -24.78 25.75 -20.89
C LYS A 537 -24.85 25.32 -19.41
N MET A 538 -24.26 24.16 -19.07
CA MET A 538 -24.23 23.69 -17.68
C MET A 538 -23.37 24.58 -16.80
N GLU A 539 -22.21 25.04 -17.28
CA GLU A 539 -21.35 25.96 -16.53
C GLU A 539 -21.98 27.33 -16.32
N ALA A 540 -22.65 27.86 -17.33
CA ALA A 540 -23.41 29.11 -17.21
C ALA A 540 -24.52 29.00 -16.14
N GLU A 541 -25.26 27.90 -16.13
CA GLU A 541 -26.31 27.68 -15.13
C GLU A 541 -25.71 27.47 -13.73
N LYS A 542 -24.60 26.73 -13.59
CA LYS A 542 -23.85 26.57 -12.33
C LYS A 542 -23.42 27.94 -11.79
N LYS A 543 -22.85 28.81 -12.64
CA LYS A 543 -22.43 30.18 -12.27
C LYS A 543 -23.62 31.01 -11.78
N ARG A 544 -24.78 30.92 -12.45
CA ARG A 544 -26.02 31.59 -12.04
C ARG A 544 -26.50 31.12 -10.66
N LEU A 545 -26.58 29.80 -10.46
CA LEU A 545 -27.03 29.21 -9.19
C LEU A 545 -26.06 29.53 -8.03
N LYS A 546 -24.76 29.56 -8.29
CA LYS A 546 -23.74 29.94 -7.29
C LYS A 546 -23.91 31.41 -6.88
N ALA A 547 -24.16 32.30 -7.82
CA ALA A 547 -24.44 33.73 -7.54
C ALA A 547 -25.72 33.90 -6.71
N GLU A 548 -26.80 33.18 -7.04
CA GLU A 548 -28.05 33.19 -6.30
C GLU A 548 -27.87 32.65 -4.87
N MET A 549 -27.12 31.55 -4.69
CA MET A 549 -26.79 31.01 -3.38
C MET A 549 -25.98 31.99 -2.53
N ASN A 550 -24.98 32.65 -3.11
CA ASN A 550 -24.17 33.64 -2.40
C ASN A 550 -25.02 34.85 -1.97
N LYS A 551 -25.98 35.27 -2.81
CA LYS A 551 -26.94 36.33 -2.47
C LYS A 551 -27.81 35.94 -1.27
N LEU A 552 -28.35 34.73 -1.26
CA LEU A 552 -29.14 34.21 -0.12
C LEU A 552 -28.34 34.09 1.16
N LEU A 553 -27.06 33.66 1.06
CA LEU A 553 -26.15 33.62 2.22
C LEU A 553 -25.90 35.03 2.77
N ALA A 554 -25.62 36.01 1.92
CA ALA A 554 -25.44 37.40 2.34
C ALA A 554 -26.73 37.98 2.98
N GLU A 555 -27.91 37.69 2.40
CA GLU A 555 -29.18 38.08 3.02
C GLU A 555 -29.37 37.43 4.40
N LYS A 556 -29.02 36.16 4.56
CA LYS A 556 -29.07 35.45 5.85
C LYS A 556 -28.15 36.11 6.89
N ASP A 557 -26.91 36.47 6.51
CA ASP A 557 -25.96 37.13 7.42
C ASP A 557 -26.44 38.53 7.81
N ASN A 558 -27.14 39.24 6.94
CA ASN A 558 -27.71 40.56 7.22
C ASN A 558 -28.91 40.51 8.17
N LEU A 559 -29.64 39.39 8.29
CA LEU A 559 -30.80 39.28 9.18
C LEU A 559 -30.52 39.64 10.64
N ILE A 560 -29.37 39.21 11.15
CA ILE A 560 -28.97 39.52 12.55
C ILE A 560 -28.49 40.95 12.69
N SER A 561 -27.71 41.44 11.71
CA SER A 561 -27.25 42.86 11.70
C SER A 561 -28.40 43.84 11.61
N ASP A 562 -29.43 43.55 10.81
CA ASP A 562 -30.66 44.39 10.74
C ASP A 562 -31.44 44.36 12.03
N PHE A 563 -31.54 43.21 12.70
CA PHE A 563 -32.15 43.09 14.02
C PHE A 563 -31.41 43.90 15.09
N GLU A 564 -30.08 43.84 15.11
CA GLU A 564 -29.24 44.62 16.04
C GLU A 564 -29.38 46.13 15.77
N ALA A 565 -29.36 46.55 14.51
CA ALA A 565 -29.57 47.95 14.11
C ALA A 565 -30.93 48.47 14.53
N GLN A 566 -32.00 47.70 14.34
CA GLN A 566 -33.37 48.07 14.74
C GLN A 566 -33.50 48.21 16.28
N ASN A 567 -32.87 47.32 17.06
CA ASN A 567 -32.89 47.38 18.52
C ASN A 567 -32.04 48.54 19.07
N TYR A 568 -30.92 48.86 18.43
CA TYR A 568 -30.09 49.99 18.80
C TYR A 568 -30.87 51.32 18.58
N ILE A 569 -31.55 51.49 17.44
CA ILE A 569 -32.35 52.66 17.13
C ILE A 569 -33.56 52.80 18.08
N SER A 570 -34.17 51.70 18.50
CA SER A 570 -35.27 51.72 19.47
C SER A 570 -34.79 52.10 20.88
N SER A 571 -33.58 51.67 21.29
CA SER A 571 -32.99 52.03 22.58
C SER A 571 -32.55 53.51 22.67
N VAL A 572 -32.14 54.09 21.53
CA VAL A 572 -31.75 55.53 21.48
C VAL A 572 -32.98 56.46 21.45
N LYS A 573 -34.19 55.98 21.02
CA LYS A 573 -35.43 56.76 21.06
C LYS A 573 -36.16 56.73 22.41
N THR A 574 -35.68 55.97 23.38
CA THR A 574 -36.27 55.83 24.71
C THR A 574 -35.47 56.57 25.81
N HIS A 575 -34.48 57.33 25.43
CA HIS A 575 -33.77 58.33 26.25
C HIS A 575 -33.92 59.70 25.60
#